data_6e46da0f4b5bba185b7d15bf2b33e4e6
#
_entry.id   6e46da0f4b5bba185b7d15bf2b33e4e6
#
_cell.length_a   1.000
_cell.length_b   1.000
_cell.length_c   1.000
_cell.angle_alpha   90.00
_cell.angle_beta   90.00
_cell.angle_gamma   90.00
#
_symmetry.space_group_name_H-M   'P 1'
#
loop_
_entity.id
_entity.type
_entity.pdbx_description
1 polymer ?
#
loop_
_entity_poly.entity_id
_entity_poly.type
_entity_poly.pdbx_seq_one_letter_code
_entity_poly.pdbx_strand_id
1 'polypeptide(L)'
;LCIPPLYHTGAKMHWFGSLLSGSKAILLKGTKPEFILDAVSKEKCTIVWLMVPWAQDILEAIESGKVNLADYELAQWRLMHIGAQPVPPSLIKRWKAVFPHHDYDTNYGLTESLGPGCVHLGMENIHKVGAIGIPGTDWETVIFDENKQPVKQGEVGELAVKGPSVMKCYYRDEKATAATLYGEW
;
A
#
# COMPACT_ATOMS: atom_id res chain seq x y z
N LEU A 1 -10.24 7.53 0.59
CA LEU A 1 -10.53 7.34 -0.85
C LEU A 1 -9.93 6.03 -1.32
N CYS A 2 -10.73 5.18 -1.95
CA CYS A 2 -10.34 3.91 -2.53
C CYS A 2 -10.49 3.98 -4.06
N ILE A 3 -9.37 3.84 -4.77
CA ILE A 3 -9.30 3.98 -6.22
C ILE A 3 -9.19 2.61 -6.93
N PRO A 4 -8.44 1.62 -6.38
CA PRO A 4 -8.30 0.34 -7.04
C PRO A 4 -9.61 -0.41 -7.18
N PRO A 5 -9.71 -1.29 -8.18
CA PRO A 5 -10.89 -2.14 -8.34
C PRO A 5 -11.15 -3.02 -7.10
N LEU A 6 -12.42 -3.26 -6.77
CA LEU A 6 -12.80 -4.05 -5.59
C LEU A 6 -12.37 -5.54 -5.65
N TYR A 7 -11.92 -6.03 -6.79
CA TYR A 7 -11.28 -7.36 -6.84
C TYR A 7 -9.84 -7.35 -6.31
N HIS A 8 -9.20 -6.18 -6.20
CA HIS A 8 -7.86 -6.02 -5.62
C HIS A 8 -7.95 -6.08 -4.08
N THR A 9 -7.06 -6.86 -3.46
CA THR A 9 -7.04 -7.04 -2.00
C THR A 9 -6.94 -5.71 -1.24
N GLY A 10 -6.04 -4.81 -1.65
CA GLY A 10 -5.90 -3.50 -1.03
C GLY A 10 -7.20 -2.68 -1.05
N ALA A 11 -7.96 -2.72 -2.15
CA ALA A 11 -9.26 -2.06 -2.21
C ALA A 11 -10.26 -2.65 -1.22
N LYS A 12 -10.32 -3.98 -1.13
CA LYS A 12 -11.21 -4.67 -0.17
C LYS A 12 -10.85 -4.34 1.28
N MET A 13 -9.57 -4.32 1.60
CA MET A 13 -9.11 -3.98 2.96
C MET A 13 -9.54 -2.58 3.36
N HIS A 14 -9.34 -1.59 2.50
CA HIS A 14 -9.79 -0.21 2.75
C HIS A 14 -11.30 -0.10 2.83
N TRP A 15 -12.02 -0.79 1.97
CA TRP A 15 -13.47 -0.82 1.97
C TRP A 15 -14.02 -1.40 3.29
N PHE A 16 -13.61 -2.62 3.64
CA PHE A 16 -14.06 -3.28 4.87
C PHE A 16 -13.55 -2.56 6.12
N GLY A 17 -12.30 -2.07 6.11
CA GLY A 17 -11.77 -1.25 7.19
C GLY A 17 -12.61 -0.01 7.46
N SER A 18 -13.08 0.66 6.39
CA SER A 18 -13.98 1.81 6.52
C SER A 18 -15.33 1.43 7.13
N LEU A 19 -15.90 0.29 6.74
CA LEU A 19 -17.16 -0.21 7.32
C LEU A 19 -16.99 -0.52 8.81
N LEU A 20 -15.93 -1.23 9.18
CA LEU A 20 -15.65 -1.62 10.57
C LEU A 20 -15.37 -0.41 11.47
N SER A 21 -14.74 0.62 10.95
CA SER A 21 -14.44 1.86 11.69
C SER A 21 -15.57 2.89 11.66
N GLY A 22 -16.67 2.62 10.95
CA GLY A 22 -17.77 3.60 10.76
C GLY A 22 -17.35 4.81 9.93
N SER A 23 -16.28 4.69 9.13
CA SER A 23 -15.78 5.78 8.31
C SER A 23 -16.48 5.84 6.96
N LYS A 24 -16.57 7.04 6.37
CA LYS A 24 -17.04 7.23 5.00
C LYS A 24 -16.04 6.66 4.02
N ALA A 25 -16.46 5.71 3.20
CA ALA A 25 -15.65 5.17 2.10
C ALA A 25 -16.11 5.77 0.76
N ILE A 26 -15.18 6.32 0.02
CA ILE A 26 -15.41 6.83 -1.34
C ILE A 26 -14.74 5.90 -2.33
N LEU A 27 -15.52 5.32 -3.23
CA LEU A 27 -15.03 4.54 -4.36
C LEU A 27 -14.93 5.43 -5.59
N LEU A 28 -13.72 5.58 -6.11
CA LEU A 28 -13.48 6.37 -7.31
C LEU A 28 -13.23 5.46 -8.51
N LYS A 29 -14.01 5.67 -9.55
CA LYS A 29 -13.76 5.04 -10.86
C LYS A 29 -12.92 5.98 -11.71
N GLY A 30 -11.66 5.69 -11.82
CA GLY A 30 -10.70 6.43 -12.64
C GLY A 30 -9.47 6.87 -11.84
N THR A 31 -8.38 7.07 -12.55
CA THR A 31 -7.05 7.28 -11.97
C THR A 31 -6.41 8.60 -12.38
N LYS A 32 -7.11 9.43 -13.15
CA LYS A 32 -6.60 10.74 -13.57
C LYS A 32 -6.38 11.63 -12.35
N PRO A 33 -5.26 12.39 -12.29
CA PRO A 33 -4.96 13.29 -11.19
C PRO A 33 -6.12 14.22 -10.82
N GLU A 34 -6.77 14.81 -11.82
CA GLU A 34 -7.89 15.73 -11.61
C GLU A 34 -9.07 15.04 -10.91
N PHE A 35 -9.38 13.78 -11.27
CA PHE A 35 -10.47 13.04 -10.65
C PHE A 35 -10.17 12.68 -9.18
N ILE A 36 -8.90 12.32 -8.90
CA ILE A 36 -8.46 12.00 -7.55
C ILE A 36 -8.53 13.25 -6.66
N LEU A 37 -7.96 14.37 -7.12
CA LEU A 37 -7.95 15.63 -6.37
C LEU A 37 -9.36 16.20 -6.18
N ASP A 38 -10.19 16.12 -7.19
CA ASP A 38 -11.61 16.49 -7.11
C ASP A 38 -12.37 15.67 -6.04
N ALA A 39 -12.17 14.35 -6.04
CA ALA A 39 -12.82 13.49 -5.07
C ALA A 39 -12.31 13.78 -3.64
N VAL A 40 -11.01 13.99 -3.46
CA VAL A 40 -10.44 14.37 -2.17
C VAL A 40 -11.02 15.68 -1.68
N SER A 41 -11.09 16.68 -2.54
CA SER A 41 -11.59 18.01 -2.23
C SER A 41 -13.09 17.99 -1.90
N LYS A 42 -13.92 17.43 -2.79
CA LYS A 42 -15.39 17.43 -2.66
C LYS A 42 -15.90 16.54 -1.54
N GLU A 43 -15.30 15.35 -1.39
CA GLU A 43 -15.72 14.36 -0.40
C GLU A 43 -14.99 14.48 0.93
N LYS A 44 -14.07 15.44 1.05
CA LYS A 44 -13.25 15.71 2.25
C LYS A 44 -12.49 14.48 2.71
N CYS A 45 -11.86 13.76 1.77
CA CYS A 45 -11.12 12.56 2.10
C CYS A 45 -9.88 12.89 2.94
N THR A 46 -9.69 12.14 4.01
CA THR A 46 -8.56 12.32 4.95
C THR A 46 -7.42 11.34 4.70
N ILE A 47 -7.74 10.21 4.09
CA ILE A 47 -6.82 9.13 3.74
C ILE A 47 -7.07 8.76 2.27
N VAL A 48 -5.99 8.66 1.50
CA VAL A 48 -6.06 8.23 0.09
C VAL A 48 -5.11 7.06 -0.11
N TRP A 49 -5.64 5.97 -0.65
CA TRP A 49 -4.83 4.84 -1.08
C TRP A 49 -4.41 5.03 -2.54
N LEU A 50 -3.11 5.08 -2.78
CA LEU A 50 -2.51 5.28 -4.09
C LEU A 50 -1.64 4.10 -4.50
N MET A 51 -1.61 3.82 -5.79
CA MET A 51 -0.51 3.07 -6.39
C MET A 51 0.62 4.05 -6.78
N VAL A 52 1.86 3.54 -6.84
CA VAL A 52 3.03 4.35 -7.19
C VAL A 52 2.85 5.15 -8.49
N PRO A 53 2.34 4.57 -9.61
CA PRO A 53 2.11 5.35 -10.84
C PRO A 53 1.14 6.53 -10.63
N TRP A 54 0.07 6.35 -9.86
CA TRP A 54 -0.90 7.44 -9.64
C TRP A 54 -0.33 8.58 -8.81
N ALA A 55 0.52 8.26 -7.84
CA ALA A 55 1.25 9.29 -7.11
C ALA A 55 2.23 10.05 -8.02
N GLN A 56 2.89 9.35 -8.93
CA GLN A 56 3.75 9.97 -9.96
C GLN A 56 2.94 10.87 -10.89
N ASP A 57 1.82 10.38 -11.43
CA ASP A 57 0.94 11.15 -12.33
C ASP A 57 0.44 12.44 -11.67
N ILE A 58 0.08 12.38 -10.36
CA ILE A 58 -0.34 13.56 -9.60
C ILE A 58 0.80 14.58 -9.53
N LEU A 59 2.01 14.15 -9.16
CA LEU A 59 3.17 15.05 -9.08
C LEU A 59 3.51 15.66 -10.44
N GLU A 60 3.51 14.87 -11.50
CA GLU A 60 3.78 15.34 -12.86
C GLU A 60 2.72 16.33 -13.35
N ALA A 61 1.46 16.11 -13.04
CA ALA A 61 0.38 17.03 -13.38
C ALA A 61 0.52 18.37 -12.67
N ILE A 62 0.98 18.37 -11.41
CA ILE A 62 1.24 19.59 -10.64
C ILE A 62 2.50 20.30 -11.18
N GLU A 63 3.60 19.58 -11.32
CA GLU A 63 4.89 20.12 -11.76
C GLU A 63 4.83 20.69 -13.19
N SER A 64 4.02 20.10 -14.06
CA SER A 64 3.79 20.61 -15.43
C SER A 64 2.79 21.77 -15.50
N GLY A 65 2.15 22.13 -14.39
CA GLY A 65 1.11 23.17 -14.36
C GLY A 65 -0.24 22.75 -14.95
N LYS A 66 -0.42 21.46 -15.28
CA LYS A 66 -1.69 20.91 -15.76
C LYS A 66 -2.75 20.92 -14.64
N VAL A 67 -2.31 20.79 -13.40
CA VAL A 67 -3.13 20.87 -12.20
C VAL A 67 -2.61 22.00 -11.31
N ASN A 68 -3.51 22.91 -10.91
CA ASN A 68 -3.23 23.92 -9.92
C ASN A 68 -3.83 23.52 -8.57
N LEU A 69 -2.99 23.29 -7.56
CA LEU A 69 -3.45 22.88 -6.22
C LEU A 69 -4.37 23.87 -5.54
N ALA A 70 -4.30 25.16 -5.93
CA ALA A 70 -5.18 26.19 -5.36
C ALA A 70 -6.66 26.00 -5.74
N ASP A 71 -6.95 25.18 -6.74
CA ASP A 71 -8.32 24.86 -7.17
C ASP A 71 -8.98 23.79 -6.31
N TYR A 72 -8.24 23.19 -5.36
CA TYR A 72 -8.69 22.06 -4.54
C TYR A 72 -8.55 22.33 -3.04
N GLU A 73 -9.54 21.91 -2.27
CA GLU A 73 -9.48 21.93 -0.81
C GLU A 73 -8.88 20.61 -0.29
N LEU A 74 -7.60 20.60 0.02
CA LEU A 74 -6.85 19.38 0.38
C LEU A 74 -6.33 19.38 1.83
N ALA A 75 -6.58 20.40 2.62
CA ALA A 75 -6.04 20.56 3.98
C ALA A 75 -6.38 19.38 4.92
N GLN A 76 -7.50 18.71 4.70
CA GLN A 76 -7.94 17.55 5.48
C GLN A 76 -7.25 16.24 5.06
N TRP A 77 -6.61 16.19 3.90
CA TRP A 77 -5.86 15.02 3.43
C TRP A 77 -4.57 14.91 4.25
N ARG A 78 -4.56 13.97 5.18
CA ARG A 78 -3.46 13.81 6.13
C ARG A 78 -2.55 12.63 5.85
N LEU A 79 -3.04 11.58 5.18
CA LEU A 79 -2.30 10.34 4.95
C LEU A 79 -2.36 9.91 3.49
N MET A 80 -1.17 9.74 2.91
CA MET A 80 -0.97 9.00 1.68
C MET A 80 -0.58 7.57 2.04
N HIS A 81 -1.51 6.63 1.88
CA HIS A 81 -1.21 5.22 1.91
C HIS A 81 -0.81 4.78 0.50
N ILE A 82 0.38 4.21 0.32
CA ILE A 82 0.90 3.85 -1.01
C ILE A 82 1.47 2.44 -1.00
N GLY A 83 1.21 1.67 -2.07
CA GLY A 83 1.68 0.29 -2.12
C GLY A 83 1.46 -0.39 -3.46
N ALA A 84 1.29 -1.70 -3.38
CA ALA A 84 1.15 -2.65 -4.49
C ALA A 84 2.41 -2.86 -5.35
N GLN A 85 3.49 -2.13 -5.07
CA GLN A 85 4.82 -2.30 -5.66
C GLN A 85 5.88 -1.59 -4.79
N PRO A 86 7.18 -1.82 -5.02
CA PRO A 86 8.23 -1.09 -4.31
C PRO A 86 8.06 0.42 -4.46
N VAL A 87 8.15 1.15 -3.34
CA VAL A 87 7.97 2.60 -3.31
C VAL A 87 9.34 3.29 -3.39
N PRO A 88 9.65 4.02 -4.49
CA PRO A 88 10.93 4.69 -4.63
C PRO A 88 11.11 5.80 -3.58
N PRO A 89 12.25 5.87 -2.87
CA PRO A 89 12.53 6.96 -1.93
C PRO A 89 12.46 8.36 -2.58
N SER A 90 12.83 8.47 -3.86
CA SER A 90 12.74 9.71 -4.62
C SER A 90 11.30 10.21 -4.77
N LEU A 91 10.34 9.28 -4.96
CA LEU A 91 8.93 9.62 -5.04
C LEU A 91 8.44 10.26 -3.73
N ILE A 92 8.78 9.66 -2.60
CA ILE A 92 8.36 10.18 -1.29
C ILE A 92 8.99 11.54 -1.00
N LYS A 93 10.25 11.76 -1.39
CA LYS A 93 10.89 13.08 -1.29
C LYS A 93 10.15 14.13 -2.11
N ARG A 94 9.82 13.84 -3.37
CA ARG A 94 9.02 14.74 -4.24
C ARG A 94 7.64 14.99 -3.63
N TRP A 95 6.98 13.93 -3.16
CA TRP A 95 5.67 14.03 -2.53
C TRP A 95 5.69 14.97 -1.32
N LYS A 96 6.66 14.80 -0.43
CA LYS A 96 6.81 15.65 0.76
C LYS A 96 7.17 17.10 0.44
N ALA A 97 7.81 17.37 -0.70
CA ALA A 97 8.06 18.74 -1.16
C ALA A 97 6.77 19.45 -1.57
N VAL A 98 5.80 18.72 -2.15
CA VAL A 98 4.51 19.26 -2.60
C VAL A 98 3.48 19.23 -1.46
N PHE A 99 3.46 18.14 -0.69
CA PHE A 99 2.52 17.89 0.41
C PHE A 99 3.25 17.70 1.74
N PRO A 100 3.84 18.75 2.33
CA PRO A 100 4.66 18.62 3.54
C PRO A 100 3.90 18.07 4.75
N HIS A 101 2.59 18.27 4.83
CA HIS A 101 1.73 17.84 5.93
C HIS A 101 1.20 16.42 5.82
N HIS A 102 1.38 15.75 4.66
CA HIS A 102 0.91 14.38 4.52
C HIS A 102 1.82 13.42 5.25
N ASP A 103 1.21 12.56 6.06
CA ASP A 103 1.87 11.35 6.53
C ASP A 103 2.01 10.35 5.38
N TYR A 104 2.93 9.41 5.56
CA TYR A 104 3.22 8.35 4.61
C TYR A 104 3.21 7.02 5.32
N ASP A 105 2.51 6.05 4.76
CA ASP A 105 2.69 4.66 5.11
C ASP A 105 2.65 3.76 3.87
N THR A 106 3.19 2.56 4.02
CA THR A 106 3.13 1.51 3.00
C THR A 106 3.02 0.15 3.65
N ASN A 107 2.63 -0.84 2.86
CA ASN A 107 2.64 -2.22 3.29
C ASN A 107 3.13 -3.16 2.17
N TYR A 108 3.56 -4.34 2.58
CA TYR A 108 3.78 -5.48 1.71
C TYR A 108 2.71 -6.52 1.98
N GLY A 109 2.07 -6.98 0.94
CA GLY A 109 1.07 -8.04 1.01
C GLY A 109 0.77 -8.63 -0.35
N LEU A 110 0.13 -9.79 -0.33
CA LEU A 110 -0.25 -10.58 -1.49
C LEU A 110 -1.75 -10.90 -1.42
N THR A 111 -2.33 -11.27 -2.55
CA THR A 111 -3.68 -11.83 -2.58
C THR A 111 -3.74 -13.12 -1.77
N GLU A 112 -2.69 -13.91 -1.84
CA GLU A 112 -2.50 -15.18 -1.14
C GLU A 112 -2.42 -15.04 0.38
N SER A 113 -2.06 -13.88 0.87
CA SER A 113 -2.06 -13.56 2.31
C SER A 113 -3.29 -12.77 2.76
N LEU A 114 -4.11 -12.26 1.83
CA LEU A 114 -5.28 -11.39 2.04
C LEU A 114 -4.99 -10.14 2.88
N GLY A 115 -3.78 -9.88 3.28
CA GLY A 115 -3.45 -8.76 4.13
C GLY A 115 -1.99 -8.39 4.08
N PRO A 116 -1.62 -7.33 4.80
CA PRO A 116 -0.23 -6.91 4.87
C PRO A 116 0.55 -7.85 5.79
N GLY A 117 1.46 -8.63 5.19
CA GLY A 117 2.44 -9.37 5.97
C GLY A 117 3.40 -8.43 6.70
N CYS A 118 3.79 -7.31 6.05
CA CYS A 118 4.62 -6.28 6.65
C CYS A 118 3.97 -4.91 6.53
N VAL A 119 4.25 -4.03 7.48
CA VAL A 119 3.77 -2.64 7.50
C VAL A 119 4.90 -1.66 7.85
N HIS A 120 4.96 -0.57 7.11
CA HIS A 120 5.81 0.58 7.37
C HIS A 120 4.89 1.75 7.70
N LEU A 121 4.83 2.11 8.97
CA LEU A 121 3.88 3.09 9.48
C LEU A 121 4.61 4.35 9.98
N GLY A 122 3.96 5.49 9.72
CA GLY A 122 4.26 6.75 10.34
C GLY A 122 5.50 7.46 9.83
N MET A 123 5.54 8.75 10.14
CA MET A 123 6.62 9.64 9.74
C MET A 123 7.89 9.44 10.56
N GLU A 124 7.80 8.85 11.72
CA GLU A 124 8.96 8.47 12.55
C GLU A 124 9.89 7.47 11.85
N ASN A 125 9.35 6.71 10.91
CA ASN A 125 10.10 5.76 10.09
C ASN A 125 10.50 6.30 8.71
N ILE A 126 10.32 7.58 8.44
CA ILE A 126 10.63 8.19 7.13
C ILE A 126 12.10 8.01 6.71
N HIS A 127 13.00 7.84 7.65
CA HIS A 127 14.42 7.56 7.39
C HIS A 127 14.66 6.17 6.77
N LYS A 128 13.66 5.29 6.83
CA LYS A 128 13.66 3.93 6.24
C LYS A 128 12.79 3.83 4.99
N VAL A 129 12.49 4.94 4.32
CA VAL A 129 11.72 4.93 3.06
C VAL A 129 12.39 3.99 2.07
N GLY A 130 11.57 3.13 1.44
CA GLY A 130 12.02 2.03 0.58
C GLY A 130 11.98 0.66 1.26
N ALA A 131 11.92 0.62 2.59
CA ALA A 131 11.63 -0.61 3.33
C ALA A 131 10.12 -0.90 3.35
N ILE A 132 9.77 -2.18 3.39
CA ILE A 132 8.38 -2.64 3.50
C ILE A 132 7.88 -2.68 4.96
N GLY A 133 8.75 -2.36 5.92
CA GLY A 133 8.42 -2.28 7.34
C GLY A 133 8.72 -3.54 8.15
N ILE A 134 7.91 -3.75 9.17
CA ILE A 134 7.98 -4.86 10.12
C ILE A 134 6.75 -5.75 9.99
N PRO A 135 6.75 -6.98 10.55
CA PRO A 135 5.55 -7.80 10.58
C PRO A 135 4.33 -7.06 11.11
N GLY A 136 3.19 -7.21 10.45
CA GLY A 136 1.91 -6.69 10.94
C GLY A 136 1.43 -7.41 12.20
N THR A 137 0.34 -6.92 12.80
CA THR A 137 -0.27 -7.60 13.96
C THR A 137 -0.69 -9.03 13.58
N ASP A 138 -0.33 -10.01 14.40
CA ASP A 138 -0.57 -11.43 14.18
C ASP A 138 0.12 -12.04 12.95
N TRP A 139 1.13 -11.34 12.41
CA TRP A 139 1.97 -11.83 11.33
C TRP A 139 3.38 -12.14 11.79
N GLU A 140 3.95 -13.16 11.16
CA GLU A 140 5.37 -13.50 11.27
C GLU A 140 6.02 -13.37 9.90
N THR A 141 7.30 -13.05 9.88
CA THR A 141 8.09 -12.97 8.63
C THR A 141 9.42 -13.64 8.79
N VAL A 142 9.89 -14.25 7.73
CA VAL A 142 11.22 -14.86 7.66
C VAL A 142 11.78 -14.67 6.25
N ILE A 143 13.09 -14.59 6.15
CA ILE A 143 13.80 -14.65 4.88
C ILE A 143 14.43 -16.02 4.76
N PHE A 144 14.08 -16.78 3.73
CA PHE A 144 14.59 -18.10 3.46
C PHE A 144 15.65 -18.09 2.37
N ASP A 145 16.63 -18.98 2.50
CA ASP A 145 17.53 -19.37 1.40
C ASP A 145 16.85 -20.35 0.42
N GLU A 146 17.59 -20.81 -0.58
CA GLU A 146 17.12 -21.79 -1.57
C GLU A 146 16.75 -23.15 -0.96
N ASN A 147 17.31 -23.49 0.20
CA ASN A 147 17.03 -24.72 0.94
C ASN A 147 15.92 -24.54 1.99
N LYS A 148 15.21 -23.40 1.96
CA LYS A 148 14.16 -23.04 2.93
C LYS A 148 14.68 -22.96 4.38
N GLN A 149 15.95 -22.59 4.55
CA GLN A 149 16.51 -22.28 5.85
C GLN A 149 16.54 -20.77 6.07
N PRO A 150 16.25 -20.29 7.29
CA PRO A 150 16.33 -18.87 7.59
C PRO A 150 17.74 -18.34 7.36
N VAL A 151 17.85 -17.23 6.62
CA VAL A 151 19.13 -16.55 6.41
C VAL A 151 19.49 -15.66 7.60
N LYS A 152 20.76 -15.26 7.71
CA LYS A 152 21.19 -14.30 8.72
C LYS A 152 20.75 -12.90 8.35
N GLN A 153 20.64 -12.05 9.36
CA GLN A 153 20.31 -10.64 9.15
C GLN A 153 21.31 -9.97 8.18
N GLY A 154 20.77 -9.30 7.16
CA GLY A 154 21.54 -8.64 6.12
C GLY A 154 21.81 -9.51 4.86
N GLU A 155 21.48 -10.79 4.90
CA GLU A 155 21.54 -11.66 3.73
C GLU A 155 20.26 -11.56 2.91
N VAL A 156 20.40 -11.81 1.59
CA VAL A 156 19.29 -11.79 0.64
C VAL A 156 18.66 -13.17 0.54
N GLY A 157 17.32 -13.22 0.47
CA GLY A 157 16.58 -14.46 0.30
C GLY A 157 15.13 -14.20 -0.07
N GLU A 158 14.31 -15.24 -0.02
CA GLU A 158 12.87 -15.20 -0.29
C GLU A 158 12.11 -14.78 0.97
N LEU A 159 11.35 -13.68 0.89
CA LEU A 159 10.49 -13.27 1.98
C LEU A 159 9.27 -14.20 2.07
N ALA A 160 9.13 -14.86 3.19
CA ALA A 160 7.94 -15.62 3.53
C ALA A 160 7.17 -14.93 4.66
N VAL A 161 5.86 -15.02 4.59
CA VAL A 161 4.94 -14.47 5.58
C VAL A 161 4.02 -15.58 6.10
N LYS A 162 3.72 -15.53 7.40
CA LYS A 162 2.80 -16.44 8.06
C LYS A 162 1.80 -15.62 8.87
N GLY A 163 0.53 -15.95 8.76
CA GLY A 163 -0.51 -15.22 9.45
C GLY A 163 -1.90 -15.84 9.25
N PRO A 164 -2.91 -15.33 9.96
CA PRO A 164 -4.23 -15.97 10.04
C PRO A 164 -5.00 -15.97 8.71
N SER A 165 -4.65 -15.13 7.77
CA SER A 165 -5.32 -15.01 6.48
C SER A 165 -4.51 -15.54 5.29
N VAL A 166 -3.42 -16.27 5.52
CA VAL A 166 -2.73 -17.01 4.46
C VAL A 166 -3.71 -18.01 3.84
N MET A 167 -3.75 -18.05 2.52
CA MET A 167 -4.65 -18.93 1.76
C MET A 167 -4.44 -20.40 2.09
N LYS A 168 -5.47 -21.20 1.94
CA LYS A 168 -5.35 -22.67 2.09
C LYS A 168 -4.67 -23.32 0.89
N CYS A 169 -5.02 -22.88 -0.32
CA CYS A 169 -4.51 -23.42 -1.58
C CYS A 169 -4.96 -22.58 -2.76
N TYR A 170 -4.35 -22.80 -3.92
CA TYR A 170 -4.95 -22.44 -5.20
C TYR A 170 -6.01 -23.48 -5.57
N TYR A 171 -7.17 -23.02 -6.01
CA TYR A 171 -8.29 -23.91 -6.34
C TYR A 171 -7.93 -24.84 -7.51
N ARG A 172 -7.98 -26.14 -7.29
CA ARG A 172 -7.66 -27.18 -8.27
C ARG A 172 -6.25 -27.05 -8.92
N ASP A 173 -5.29 -26.46 -8.20
CA ASP A 173 -3.91 -26.34 -8.65
C ASP A 173 -2.95 -26.70 -7.51
N GLU A 174 -2.76 -28.00 -7.32
CA GLU A 174 -1.88 -28.53 -6.30
C GLU A 174 -0.42 -28.18 -6.57
N LYS A 175 -0.03 -28.13 -7.86
CA LYS A 175 1.34 -27.78 -8.25
C LYS A 175 1.69 -26.35 -7.87
N ALA A 176 0.83 -25.38 -8.22
CA ALA A 176 1.06 -24.00 -7.83
C ALA A 176 1.00 -23.84 -6.30
N THR A 177 0.09 -24.53 -5.63
CA THR A 177 -0.01 -24.52 -4.17
C THR A 177 1.29 -25.00 -3.52
N ALA A 178 1.83 -26.14 -3.95
CA ALA A 178 3.07 -26.69 -3.40
C ALA A 178 4.31 -25.83 -3.72
N ALA A 179 4.28 -25.08 -4.83
CA ALA A 179 5.35 -24.15 -5.18
C ALA A 179 5.30 -22.83 -4.38
N THR A 180 4.14 -22.48 -3.82
CA THR A 180 3.93 -21.19 -3.14
C THR A 180 3.92 -21.34 -1.61
N LEU A 181 3.33 -22.41 -1.08
CA LEU A 181 3.22 -22.63 0.35
C LEU A 181 4.31 -23.55 0.87
N TYR A 182 4.95 -23.15 1.96
CA TYR A 182 5.92 -23.96 2.69
C TYR A 182 5.47 -24.11 4.14
N GLY A 183 4.77 -25.21 4.47
CA GLY A 183 4.12 -25.40 5.75
C GLY A 183 3.03 -24.33 5.99
N GLU A 184 3.21 -23.52 7.01
CA GLU A 184 2.30 -22.40 7.32
C GLU A 184 2.73 -21.06 6.68
N TRP A 185 3.83 -21.08 5.94
CA TRP A 185 4.40 -19.90 5.29
C TRP A 185 3.94 -19.78 3.85
#